data_0b887d8cda44441e420393b1a4924889
#
_entry.id   0b887d8cda44441e420393b1a4924889
#
_cell.length_a   1.000
_cell.length_b   1.000
_cell.length_c   1.000
_cell.angle_alpha   90.00
_cell.angle_beta   90.00
_cell.angle_gamma   90.00
#
_symmetry.space_group_name_H-M   'P 1'
#
loop_
_entity.id
_entity.type
_entity.pdbx_description
1 polymer ?
#
loop_
_entity_poly.entity_id
_entity_poly.type
_entity_poly.pdbx_seq_one_letter_code
_entity_poly.pdbx_strand_id
1 'polypeptide(L)'
;AAGFVGLTQLNQWLTNRFRILSILRFGAMMQVISAAALFVTGIIFGTDAWLPLVLSCIFFCIAGLGLTQPNASAIALAFQKRRAGMASALQGSLMFSVGIFGGLLLNLFPLNPVLKIGIALCVLMSLGAYLIWQIDRDLDLDTAE
;
A
#
# COMPACT_ATOMS: atom_id res chain seq x y z
N ALA A 1 -13.69 -4.25 2.52
CA ALA A 1 -14.30 -3.20 1.67
C ALA A 1 -14.65 -1.93 2.45
N ALA A 2 -15.31 -2.03 3.62
CA ALA A 2 -15.77 -0.84 4.38
C ALA A 2 -14.63 0.13 4.77
N GLY A 3 -13.48 -0.37 5.24
CA GLY A 3 -12.34 0.47 5.59
C GLY A 3 -11.74 1.21 4.40
N PHE A 4 -11.64 0.55 3.25
CA PHE A 4 -11.18 1.16 2.01
C PHE A 4 -12.11 2.30 1.56
N VAL A 5 -13.42 2.03 1.49
CA VAL A 5 -14.42 3.03 1.09
C VAL A 5 -14.44 4.20 2.07
N GLY A 6 -14.43 3.94 3.39
CA GLY A 6 -14.43 4.98 4.42
C GLY A 6 -13.23 5.91 4.32
N LEU A 7 -12.01 5.36 4.17
CA LEU A 7 -10.80 6.17 4.03
C LEU A 7 -10.69 6.85 2.65
N THR A 8 -11.26 6.27 1.59
CA THR A 8 -11.34 6.96 0.30
C THR A 8 -12.26 8.19 0.35
N GLN A 9 -13.38 8.10 1.07
CA GLN A 9 -14.25 9.26 1.31
C GLN A 9 -13.55 10.32 2.17
N LEU A 10 -12.88 9.89 3.22
CA LEU A 10 -12.08 10.77 4.07
C LEU A 10 -10.94 11.44 3.28
N ASN A 11 -10.35 10.75 2.31
CA ASN A 11 -9.27 11.26 1.47
C ASN A 11 -9.69 12.53 0.71
N GLN A 12 -10.94 12.59 0.20
CA GLN A 12 -11.45 13.79 -0.48
C GLN A 12 -11.46 15.02 0.45
N TRP A 13 -11.77 14.81 1.72
CA TRP A 13 -11.74 15.88 2.70
C TRP A 13 -10.32 16.26 3.13
N LEU A 14 -9.43 15.25 3.26
CA LEU A 14 -8.03 15.46 3.63
C LEU A 14 -7.26 16.21 2.54
N THR A 15 -7.47 15.90 1.25
CA THR A 15 -6.76 16.53 0.13
C THR A 15 -7.08 18.02 0.00
N ASN A 16 -8.19 18.48 0.56
CA ASN A 16 -8.52 19.91 0.63
C ASN A 16 -7.77 20.65 1.74
N ARG A 17 -7.21 19.95 2.73
CA ARG A 17 -6.56 20.55 3.91
C ARG A 17 -5.08 20.25 4.06
N PHE A 18 -4.61 19.16 3.48
CA PHE A 18 -3.24 18.67 3.63
C PHE A 18 -2.56 18.45 2.28
N ARG A 19 -1.23 18.53 2.25
CA ARG A 19 -0.44 18.19 1.07
C ARG A 19 -0.63 16.71 0.73
N ILE A 20 -0.80 16.39 -0.55
CA ILE A 20 -1.02 15.03 -1.04
C ILE A 20 0.08 14.07 -0.55
N LEU A 21 1.34 14.52 -0.52
CA LEU A 21 2.47 13.75 -0.03
C LEU A 21 2.38 13.38 1.46
N SER A 22 1.85 14.27 2.30
CA SER A 22 1.64 13.98 3.72
C SER A 22 0.59 12.88 3.92
N ILE A 23 -0.48 12.90 3.12
CA ILE A 23 -1.52 11.86 3.14
C ILE A 23 -0.96 10.52 2.67
N LEU A 24 -0.15 10.53 1.59
CA LEU A 24 0.55 9.35 1.08
C LEU A 24 1.47 8.73 2.13
N ARG A 25 2.27 9.54 2.82
CA ARG A 25 3.17 9.09 3.90
C ARG A 25 2.39 8.46 5.05
N PHE A 26 1.32 9.11 5.49
CA PHE A 26 0.48 8.58 6.57
C PHE A 26 -0.14 7.23 6.19
N GLY A 27 -0.72 7.13 4.99
CA GLY A 27 -1.27 5.88 4.48
C GLY A 27 -0.21 4.77 4.35
N ALA A 28 0.98 5.11 3.84
CA ALA A 28 2.10 4.16 3.71
C ALA A 28 2.60 3.68 5.09
N MET A 29 2.75 4.58 6.07
CA MET A 29 3.12 4.20 7.45
C MET A 29 2.09 3.26 8.06
N MET A 30 0.80 3.56 7.92
CA MET A 30 -0.27 2.70 8.40
C MET A 30 -0.21 1.30 7.79
N GLN A 31 0.08 1.20 6.49
CA GLN A 31 0.25 -0.07 5.79
C GLN A 31 1.47 -0.85 6.28
N VAL A 32 2.62 -0.19 6.42
CA VAL A 32 3.87 -0.85 6.89
C VAL A 32 3.70 -1.37 8.32
N ILE A 33 3.11 -0.57 9.22
CA ILE A 33 2.86 -1.00 10.61
C ILE A 33 1.91 -2.20 10.65
N SER A 34 0.83 -2.17 9.86
CA SER A 34 -0.13 -3.27 9.80
C SER A 34 0.47 -4.54 9.20
N ALA A 35 1.30 -4.40 8.16
CA ALA A 35 2.02 -5.51 7.54
C ALA A 35 3.05 -6.12 8.51
N ALA A 36 3.81 -5.28 9.23
CA ALA A 36 4.75 -5.73 10.26
C ALA A 36 4.04 -6.47 11.41
N ALA A 37 2.90 -5.94 11.87
CA ALA A 37 2.08 -6.61 12.88
C ALA A 37 1.60 -7.99 12.43
N LEU A 38 1.16 -8.11 11.16
CA LEU A 38 0.74 -9.37 10.59
C LEU A 38 1.91 -10.36 10.45
N PHE A 39 3.08 -9.88 10.05
CA PHE A 39 4.30 -10.68 9.94
C PHE A 39 4.72 -11.24 11.31
N VAL A 40 4.76 -10.39 12.33
CA VAL A 40 5.07 -10.79 13.73
C VAL A 40 4.04 -11.81 14.24
N THR A 41 2.75 -11.58 13.97
CA THR A 41 1.68 -12.53 14.32
C THR A 41 1.92 -13.88 13.66
N GLY A 42 2.32 -13.91 12.39
CA GLY A 42 2.63 -15.14 11.66
C GLY A 42 3.84 -15.90 12.21
N ILE A 43 4.85 -15.18 12.74
CA ILE A 43 6.02 -15.81 13.39
C ILE A 43 5.65 -16.40 14.75
N ILE A 44 4.93 -15.66 15.59
CA ILE A 44 4.66 -16.05 16.98
C ILE A 44 3.61 -17.15 17.06
N PHE A 45 2.50 -17.00 16.35
CA PHE A 45 1.33 -17.87 16.49
C PHE A 45 1.17 -18.86 15.34
N GLY A 46 1.86 -18.66 14.22
CA GLY A 46 1.78 -19.56 13.07
C GLY A 46 0.34 -19.73 12.56
N THR A 47 -0.12 -20.99 12.49
CA THR A 47 -1.50 -21.35 12.11
C THR A 47 -2.53 -21.11 13.21
N ASP A 48 -2.09 -21.01 14.46
CA ASP A 48 -2.96 -20.81 15.64
C ASP A 48 -3.21 -19.33 15.93
N ALA A 49 -2.86 -18.45 14.98
CA ALA A 49 -3.08 -17.00 15.10
C ALA A 49 -4.56 -16.68 15.29
N TRP A 50 -4.83 -15.87 16.32
CA TRP A 50 -6.20 -15.45 16.62
C TRP A 50 -6.79 -14.68 15.43
N LEU A 51 -7.84 -15.26 14.84
CA LEU A 51 -8.46 -14.77 13.61
C LEU A 51 -8.85 -13.28 13.64
N PRO A 52 -9.46 -12.73 14.72
CA PRO A 52 -9.77 -11.31 14.79
C PRO A 52 -8.53 -10.40 14.70
N LEU A 53 -7.37 -10.81 15.25
CA LEU A 53 -6.13 -10.07 15.15
C LEU A 53 -5.61 -10.03 13.71
N VAL A 54 -5.59 -11.18 13.03
CA VAL A 54 -5.22 -11.29 11.62
C VAL A 54 -6.11 -10.41 10.74
N LEU A 55 -7.43 -10.50 10.93
CA LEU A 55 -8.40 -9.71 10.19
C LEU A 55 -8.24 -8.20 10.45
N SER A 56 -7.92 -7.81 11.68
CA SER A 56 -7.66 -6.41 12.01
C SER A 56 -6.42 -5.88 11.29
N CYS A 57 -5.31 -6.63 11.27
CA CYS A 57 -4.11 -6.25 10.55
C CYS A 57 -4.39 -6.08 9.05
N ILE A 58 -5.08 -7.04 8.44
CA ILE A 58 -5.48 -6.98 7.03
C ILE A 58 -6.41 -5.79 6.78
N PHE A 59 -7.36 -5.54 7.67
CA PHE A 59 -8.29 -4.42 7.56
C PHE A 59 -7.57 -3.08 7.51
N PHE A 60 -6.63 -2.82 8.42
CA PHE A 60 -5.85 -1.57 8.43
C PHE A 60 -4.91 -1.46 7.23
N CYS A 61 -4.35 -2.57 6.78
CA CYS A 61 -3.53 -2.60 5.56
C CYS A 61 -4.35 -2.19 4.33
N ILE A 62 -5.54 -2.78 4.14
CA ILE A 62 -6.46 -2.45 3.03
C ILE A 62 -7.03 -1.04 3.17
N ALA A 63 -7.33 -0.62 4.39
CA ALA A 63 -7.80 0.74 4.65
C ALA A 63 -6.77 1.78 4.22
N GLY A 64 -5.48 1.57 4.52
CA GLY A 64 -4.39 2.43 4.06
C GLY A 64 -4.31 2.59 2.54
N LEU A 65 -4.71 1.57 1.75
CA LEU A 65 -4.82 1.69 0.29
C LEU A 65 -5.83 2.76 -0.12
N GLY A 66 -6.87 3.00 0.65
CA GLY A 66 -7.85 4.07 0.41
C GLY A 66 -7.24 5.48 0.44
N LEU A 67 -6.12 5.65 1.13
CA LEU A 67 -5.35 6.91 1.15
C LEU A 67 -4.23 6.91 0.12
N THR A 68 -3.49 5.83 -0.04
CA THR A 68 -2.31 5.79 -0.90
C THR A 68 -2.65 5.65 -2.38
N GLN A 69 -3.58 4.77 -2.75
CA GLN A 69 -3.86 4.44 -4.14
C GLN A 69 -4.41 5.62 -4.96
N PRO A 70 -5.45 6.36 -4.53
CA PRO A 70 -5.97 7.48 -5.31
C PRO A 70 -4.95 8.61 -5.45
N ASN A 71 -4.19 8.90 -4.40
CA ASN A 71 -3.19 9.96 -4.41
C ASN A 71 -1.98 9.61 -5.27
N ALA A 72 -1.47 8.39 -5.19
CA ALA A 72 -0.38 7.91 -6.04
C ALA A 72 -0.80 7.89 -7.53
N SER A 73 -2.02 7.43 -7.83
CA SER A 73 -2.56 7.45 -9.20
C SER A 73 -2.73 8.87 -9.72
N ALA A 74 -3.19 9.81 -8.90
CA ALA A 74 -3.35 11.21 -9.28
C ALA A 74 -1.99 11.84 -9.64
N ILE A 75 -0.94 11.59 -8.84
CA ILE A 75 0.42 12.06 -9.13
C ILE A 75 0.94 11.43 -10.44
N ALA A 76 0.85 10.10 -10.57
CA ALA A 76 1.34 9.39 -11.76
C ALA A 76 0.68 9.88 -13.05
N LEU A 77 -0.64 10.11 -13.03
CA LEU A 77 -1.39 10.59 -14.19
C LEU A 77 -1.16 12.08 -14.49
N ALA A 78 -0.83 12.89 -13.47
CA ALA A 78 -0.54 14.31 -13.66
C ALA A 78 0.66 14.53 -14.61
N PHE A 79 1.66 13.66 -14.57
CA PHE A 79 2.83 13.69 -15.46
C PHE A 79 2.53 13.15 -16.86
N GLN A 80 1.40 12.43 -17.05
CA GLN A 80 1.07 11.75 -18.31
C GLN A 80 -0.23 12.27 -18.97
N LYS A 81 -0.52 13.58 -18.85
CA LYS A 81 -1.79 14.20 -19.32
C LYS A 81 -2.17 13.82 -20.75
N ARG A 82 -1.19 13.76 -21.68
CA ARG A 82 -1.44 13.41 -23.11
C ARG A 82 -1.71 11.91 -23.33
N ARG A 83 -1.34 11.03 -22.38
CA ARG A 83 -1.43 9.57 -22.49
C ARG A 83 -2.06 8.95 -21.25
N ALA A 84 -2.95 9.69 -20.59
CA ALA A 84 -3.55 9.27 -19.31
C ALA A 84 -4.25 7.90 -19.39
N GLY A 85 -4.95 7.61 -20.50
CA GLY A 85 -5.59 6.30 -20.70
C GLY A 85 -4.59 5.14 -20.79
N MET A 86 -3.48 5.33 -21.52
CA MET A 86 -2.44 4.30 -21.61
C MET A 86 -1.71 4.13 -20.25
N ALA A 87 -1.43 5.21 -19.54
CA ALA A 87 -0.80 5.16 -18.22
C ALA A 87 -1.69 4.44 -17.20
N SER A 88 -2.99 4.71 -17.20
CA SER A 88 -3.98 4.05 -16.36
C SER A 88 -4.11 2.54 -16.68
N ALA A 89 -4.13 2.16 -17.95
CA ALA A 89 -4.15 0.76 -18.38
C ALA A 89 -2.88 0.02 -17.95
N LEU A 90 -1.71 0.65 -18.10
CA LEU A 90 -0.43 0.09 -17.66
C LEU A 90 -0.39 -0.09 -16.14
N GLN A 91 -0.86 0.91 -15.39
CA GLN A 91 -0.95 0.83 -13.93
C GLN A 91 -1.82 -0.35 -13.50
N GLY A 92 -3.02 -0.51 -14.09
CA GLY A 92 -3.91 -1.63 -13.79
C GLY A 92 -3.28 -2.97 -14.12
N SER A 93 -2.68 -3.14 -15.31
CA SER A 93 -2.03 -4.39 -15.69
C SER A 93 -0.85 -4.75 -14.78
N LEU A 94 -0.04 -3.78 -14.37
CA LEU A 94 1.04 -4.01 -13.41
C LEU A 94 0.52 -4.45 -12.05
N MET A 95 -0.56 -3.83 -11.53
CA MET A 95 -1.17 -4.21 -10.26
C MET A 95 -1.64 -5.68 -10.27
N PHE A 96 -2.35 -6.09 -11.33
CA PHE A 96 -2.80 -7.48 -11.47
C PHE A 96 -1.62 -8.45 -11.66
N SER A 97 -0.62 -8.08 -12.45
CA SER A 97 0.57 -8.91 -12.66
C SER A 97 1.32 -9.16 -11.35
N VAL A 98 1.57 -8.13 -10.56
CA VAL A 98 2.22 -8.27 -9.24
C VAL A 98 1.40 -9.17 -8.32
N GLY A 99 0.06 -9.06 -8.34
CA GLY A 99 -0.83 -9.92 -7.55
C GLY A 99 -0.72 -11.40 -7.95
N ILE A 100 -0.78 -11.68 -9.25
CA ILE A 100 -0.74 -13.05 -9.78
C ILE A 100 0.65 -13.67 -9.54
N PHE A 101 1.72 -13.01 -9.99
CA PHE A 101 3.08 -13.53 -9.84
C PHE A 101 3.51 -13.62 -8.39
N GLY A 102 3.15 -12.63 -7.55
CA GLY A 102 3.41 -12.67 -6.11
C GLY A 102 2.69 -13.82 -5.43
N GLY A 103 1.43 -14.06 -5.77
CA GLY A 103 0.66 -15.20 -5.24
C GLY A 103 1.25 -16.55 -5.64
N LEU A 104 1.67 -16.72 -6.92
CA LEU A 104 2.33 -17.92 -7.40
C LEU A 104 3.67 -18.14 -6.68
N LEU A 105 4.49 -17.10 -6.57
CA LEU A 105 5.80 -17.19 -5.91
C LEU A 105 5.66 -17.60 -4.44
N LEU A 106 4.70 -17.03 -3.71
CA LEU A 106 4.44 -17.38 -2.31
C LEU A 106 3.99 -18.83 -2.12
N ASN A 107 3.31 -19.42 -3.11
CA ASN A 107 2.90 -20.82 -3.04
C ASN A 107 4.05 -21.81 -3.18
N LEU A 108 5.19 -21.41 -3.72
CA LEU A 108 6.38 -22.28 -3.81
C LEU A 108 7.02 -22.54 -2.43
N PHE A 109 6.77 -21.70 -1.43
CA PHE A 109 7.35 -21.86 -0.11
C PHE A 109 6.38 -22.61 0.84
N PRO A 110 6.85 -23.66 1.54
CA PRO A 110 6.02 -24.43 2.49
C PRO A 110 5.93 -23.70 3.84
N LEU A 111 5.41 -22.45 3.83
CA LEU A 111 5.20 -21.65 5.04
C LEU A 111 3.73 -21.63 5.42
N ASN A 112 3.42 -21.26 6.67
CA ASN A 112 2.03 -21.09 7.09
C ASN A 112 1.39 -19.86 6.36
N PRO A 113 0.08 -19.88 6.09
CA PRO A 113 -0.60 -18.86 5.29
C PRO A 113 -0.47 -17.44 5.85
N VAL A 114 -0.53 -17.29 7.18
CA VAL A 114 -0.43 -15.98 7.85
C VAL A 114 0.95 -15.38 7.63
N LEU A 115 2.00 -16.19 7.77
CA LEU A 115 3.37 -15.76 7.56
C LEU A 115 3.65 -15.40 6.09
N LYS A 116 3.12 -16.19 5.15
CA LYS A 116 3.23 -15.90 3.71
C LYS A 116 2.68 -14.52 3.36
N ILE A 117 1.47 -14.24 3.80
CA ILE A 117 0.81 -12.96 3.56
C ILE A 117 1.57 -11.84 4.27
N GLY A 118 2.01 -12.06 5.51
CA GLY A 118 2.80 -11.10 6.28
C GLY A 118 4.10 -10.72 5.58
N ILE A 119 4.87 -11.69 5.07
CA ILE A 119 6.12 -11.44 4.31
C ILE A 119 5.83 -10.63 3.05
N ALA A 120 4.84 -11.05 2.26
CA ALA A 120 4.49 -10.38 1.01
C ALA A 120 4.10 -8.92 1.25
N LEU A 121 3.23 -8.67 2.21
CA LEU A 121 2.80 -7.32 2.56
C LEU A 121 3.95 -6.48 3.12
N CYS A 122 4.79 -7.03 3.99
CA CYS A 122 5.95 -6.31 4.51
C CYS A 122 6.89 -5.86 3.39
N VAL A 123 7.25 -6.75 2.47
CA VAL A 123 8.15 -6.42 1.36
C VAL A 123 7.54 -5.38 0.45
N LEU A 124 6.30 -5.58 0.00
CA LEU A 124 5.64 -4.68 -0.95
C LEU A 124 5.35 -3.30 -0.34
N MET A 125 4.85 -3.26 0.91
CA MET A 125 4.51 -2.00 1.57
C MET A 125 5.76 -1.21 1.98
N SER A 126 6.83 -1.90 2.41
CA SER A 126 8.11 -1.24 2.71
C SER A 126 8.75 -0.66 1.46
N LEU A 127 8.71 -1.38 0.34
CA LEU A 127 9.19 -0.87 -0.95
C LEU A 127 8.39 0.35 -1.40
N GLY A 128 7.05 0.28 -1.31
CA GLY A 128 6.17 1.41 -1.62
C GLY A 128 6.44 2.63 -0.74
N ALA A 129 6.60 2.45 0.56
CA ALA A 129 6.91 3.52 1.50
C ALA A 129 8.30 4.15 1.21
N TYR A 130 9.29 3.33 0.87
CA TYR A 130 10.61 3.79 0.49
C TYR A 130 10.58 4.65 -0.79
N LEU A 131 9.85 4.24 -1.82
CA LEU A 131 9.69 5.01 -3.06
C LEU A 131 8.97 6.35 -2.81
N ILE A 132 7.93 6.36 -1.98
CA ILE A 132 7.23 7.60 -1.60
C ILE A 132 8.21 8.55 -0.87
N TRP A 133 9.04 8.02 0.01
CA TRP A 133 10.02 8.83 0.73
C TRP A 133 11.09 9.42 -0.19
N GLN A 134 11.56 8.67 -1.21
CA GLN A 134 12.49 9.18 -2.21
C GLN A 134 11.88 10.33 -3.03
N ILE A 135 10.68 10.13 -3.56
CA ILE A 135 9.99 11.16 -4.37
C ILE A 135 9.83 12.46 -3.58
N ASP A 136 9.49 12.36 -2.31
CA ASP A 136 9.30 13.54 -1.48
C ASP A 136 10.63 14.27 -1.21
N ARG A 137 11.72 13.55 -1.02
CA ARG A 137 13.05 14.13 -0.86
C ARG A 137 13.51 14.86 -2.12
N ASP A 138 13.25 14.31 -3.30
CA ASP A 138 13.63 14.92 -4.56
C ASP A 138 12.82 16.20 -4.83
N LEU A 139 11.52 16.20 -4.49
CA LEU A 139 10.67 17.38 -4.61
C LEU A 139 11.05 18.51 -3.62
N ASP A 140 11.52 18.18 -2.43
CA ASP A 140 11.99 19.17 -1.44
C ASP A 140 13.32 19.81 -1.90
N LEU A 141 14.17 19.09 -2.62
CA LEU A 141 15.41 19.62 -3.19
C LEU A 141 15.15 20.60 -4.35
N ASP A 142 14.20 20.28 -5.25
CA ASP A 142 13.82 21.16 -6.38
C ASP A 142 13.14 22.46 -5.93
N THR A 143 12.58 22.51 -4.73
CA THR A 143 11.97 23.74 -4.18
C THR A 143 12.95 24.61 -3.38
N ALA A 144 14.18 24.12 -3.16
CA ALA A 144 15.23 24.82 -2.41
C ALA A 144 16.25 25.55 -3.30
N GLU A 145 16.21 25.30 -4.63
CA GLU A 145 16.97 26.03 -5.67
C GLU A 145 16.10 27.15 -6.28
#